data_e09c693a0c14ded767f4a9ae131b4a9d
#
_entry.id   e09c693a0c14ded767f4a9ae131b4a9d
#
_cell.length_a   1.000
_cell.length_b   1.000
_cell.length_c   1.000
_cell.angle_alpha   90.00
_cell.angle_beta   90.00
_cell.angle_gamma   90.00
#
_symmetry.space_group_name_H-M   'P 1'
#
loop_
_entity.id
_entity.type
_entity.pdbx_description
1 polymer ?
#
loop_
_entity_poly.entity_id
_entity_poly.type
_entity_poly.pdbx_seq_one_letter_code
_entity_poly.pdbx_strand_id
1 'polypeptide(L)'
;MSNLNFDFAENDFRPLAARMRPTNLDQYYGQTHLIGEGKPLRKAIQAGHVHSMILWGPPGTGKTTLAEIIAHRINAEVERISAVTSGVKEIRESIERAKQNRLADRQTILFVDEVHRFNKSQQDAFLPHIEDGTIIFIGATTENPSFELNNALLSRARVYLLKSLTVAEIEQVLQQAISDPERGLGK
;
A
#
# COMPACT_ATOMS: atom_id res chain seq x y z
N MET A 1 -33.30 35.25 -21.40
CA MET A 1 -32.73 33.93 -21.73
C MET A 1 -31.93 33.50 -20.52
N SER A 2 -32.49 32.65 -19.69
CA SER A 2 -31.84 32.14 -18.49
C SER A 2 -30.88 31.01 -18.89
N ASN A 3 -29.60 31.25 -18.73
CA ASN A 3 -28.60 30.19 -18.79
C ASN A 3 -28.82 29.27 -17.59
N LEU A 4 -29.43 28.11 -17.84
CA LEU A 4 -29.40 26.99 -16.96
C LEU A 4 -27.98 26.40 -17.00
N ASN A 5 -27.09 26.90 -16.14
CA ASN A 5 -25.90 26.18 -15.77
C ASN A 5 -26.37 24.95 -15.02
N PHE A 6 -26.44 23.82 -15.73
CA PHE A 6 -26.42 22.52 -15.08
C PHE A 6 -25.00 22.34 -14.52
N ASP A 7 -24.85 22.65 -13.25
CA ASP A 7 -23.72 22.24 -12.45
C ASP A 7 -23.81 20.70 -12.35
N PHE A 8 -23.25 20.03 -13.34
CA PHE A 8 -22.94 18.61 -13.20
C PHE A 8 -21.82 18.55 -12.17
N ALA A 9 -22.20 18.49 -10.88
CA ALA A 9 -21.31 17.94 -9.87
C ALA A 9 -20.75 16.66 -10.48
N GLU A 10 -19.43 16.59 -10.61
CA GLU A 10 -18.76 15.40 -11.13
C GLU A 10 -19.25 14.23 -10.29
N ASN A 11 -20.20 13.47 -10.81
CA ASN A 11 -20.69 12.27 -10.17
C ASN A 11 -19.50 11.30 -10.14
N ASP A 12 -18.88 11.19 -8.99
CA ASP A 12 -17.82 10.22 -8.79
C ASP A 12 -18.44 8.81 -8.82
N PHE A 13 -18.38 8.18 -9.97
CA PHE A 13 -18.93 6.83 -10.20
C PHE A 13 -18.14 5.73 -9.48
N ARG A 14 -17.08 6.05 -8.76
CA ARG A 14 -16.35 5.07 -7.98
C ARG A 14 -17.23 4.51 -6.85
N PRO A 15 -17.14 3.21 -6.54
CA PRO A 15 -17.81 2.62 -5.39
C PRO A 15 -17.47 3.37 -4.09
N LEU A 16 -18.42 3.43 -3.16
CA LEU A 16 -18.25 4.11 -1.87
C LEU A 16 -16.96 3.69 -1.15
N ALA A 17 -16.67 2.40 -1.12
CA ALA A 17 -15.44 1.88 -0.50
C ALA A 17 -14.16 2.44 -1.15
N ALA A 18 -14.16 2.66 -2.46
CA ALA A 18 -13.02 3.25 -3.17
C ALA A 18 -12.87 4.75 -2.87
N ARG A 19 -14.00 5.47 -2.78
CA ARG A 19 -14.00 6.89 -2.40
C ARG A 19 -13.52 7.11 -0.96
N MET A 20 -13.95 6.22 -0.06
CA MET A 20 -13.63 6.30 1.37
C MET A 20 -12.24 5.75 1.74
N ARG A 21 -11.48 5.25 0.76
CA ARG A 21 -10.14 4.72 1.04
C ARG A 21 -9.27 5.79 1.69
N PRO A 22 -8.63 5.50 2.83
CA PRO A 22 -7.74 6.45 3.52
C PRO A 22 -6.61 6.94 2.63
N THR A 23 -6.31 8.23 2.71
CA THR A 23 -5.20 8.88 2.00
C THR A 23 -4.04 9.26 2.93
N ASN A 24 -4.27 9.20 4.23
CA ASN A 24 -3.27 9.48 5.26
C ASN A 24 -3.50 8.58 6.49
N LEU A 25 -2.54 8.57 7.41
CA LEU A 25 -2.59 7.73 8.61
C LEU A 25 -3.73 8.09 9.56
N ASP A 26 -4.18 9.34 9.59
CA ASP A 26 -5.25 9.77 10.51
C ASP A 26 -6.62 9.26 10.06
N GLN A 27 -6.78 8.95 8.79
CA GLN A 27 -7.97 8.33 8.22
C GLN A 27 -7.93 6.79 8.24
N TYR A 28 -6.80 6.22 8.63
CA TYR A 28 -6.56 4.77 8.62
C TYR A 28 -6.96 4.17 9.97
N TYR A 29 -8.00 3.36 9.98
CA TYR A 29 -8.50 2.69 11.18
C TYR A 29 -7.82 1.34 11.39
N GLY A 30 -7.62 0.98 12.65
CA GLY A 30 -6.98 -0.27 13.03
C GLY A 30 -5.45 -0.21 13.01
N GLN A 31 -4.84 -1.37 13.20
CA GLN A 31 -3.39 -1.57 13.22
C GLN A 31 -2.65 -0.66 14.23
N THR A 32 -3.28 -0.32 15.35
CA THR A 32 -2.71 0.58 16.36
C THR A 32 -1.41 0.06 16.97
N HIS A 33 -1.22 -1.26 16.98
CA HIS A 33 0.03 -1.91 17.41
C HIS A 33 1.22 -1.62 16.48
N LEU A 34 0.97 -1.20 15.22
CA LEU A 34 1.99 -0.88 14.22
C LEU A 34 2.13 0.61 13.97
N ILE A 35 1.00 1.29 13.77
CA ILE A 35 0.94 2.68 13.32
C ILE A 35 0.24 3.61 14.31
N GLY A 36 -0.06 3.14 15.52
CA GLY A 36 -0.52 3.98 16.62
C GLY A 36 0.48 5.10 16.94
N GLU A 37 0.04 6.10 17.68
CA GLU A 37 0.89 7.21 18.06
C GLU A 37 2.16 6.72 18.77
N GLY A 38 3.31 7.27 18.40
CA GLY A 38 4.61 6.91 18.97
C GLY A 38 5.22 5.60 18.47
N LYS A 39 4.51 4.83 17.66
CA LYS A 39 5.04 3.56 17.13
C LYS A 39 6.16 3.77 16.11
N PRO A 40 7.15 2.87 16.05
CA PRO A 40 8.31 3.03 15.19
C PRO A 40 7.97 3.17 13.70
N LEU A 41 7.03 2.36 13.19
CA LEU A 41 6.61 2.44 11.80
C LEU A 41 5.95 3.79 11.47
N ARG A 42 5.06 4.27 12.35
CA ARG A 42 4.45 5.59 12.19
C ARG A 42 5.50 6.70 12.14
N LYS A 43 6.47 6.67 13.06
CA LYS A 43 7.57 7.64 13.08
C LYS A 43 8.41 7.60 11.81
N ALA A 44 8.73 6.41 11.30
CA ALA A 44 9.47 6.24 10.06
C ALA A 44 8.70 6.83 8.85
N ILE A 45 7.40 6.55 8.75
CA ILE A 45 6.54 7.11 7.70
C ILE A 45 6.48 8.64 7.80
N GLN A 46 6.26 9.18 8.99
CA GLN A 46 6.19 10.63 9.21
C GLN A 46 7.50 11.34 8.89
N ALA A 47 8.63 10.71 9.19
CA ALA A 47 9.96 11.23 8.90
C ALA A 47 10.38 11.06 7.42
N GLY A 48 9.61 10.30 6.61
CA GLY A 48 9.97 10.00 5.23
C GLY A 48 11.09 8.97 5.06
N HIS A 49 11.43 8.25 6.11
CA HIS A 49 12.46 7.21 6.12
C HIS A 49 11.82 5.82 6.12
N VAL A 50 11.40 5.38 4.95
CA VAL A 50 10.71 4.10 4.78
C VAL A 50 11.68 3.03 4.30
N HIS A 51 11.61 1.88 4.92
CA HIS A 51 12.36 0.67 4.58
C HIS A 51 11.46 -0.35 3.88
N SER A 52 12.07 -1.29 3.18
CA SER A 52 11.35 -2.43 2.58
C SER A 52 10.67 -3.28 3.66
N MET A 53 9.48 -3.79 3.36
CA MET A 53 8.66 -4.50 4.33
C MET A 53 7.79 -5.58 3.69
N ILE A 54 7.36 -6.50 4.51
CA ILE A 54 6.33 -7.50 4.20
C ILE A 54 5.13 -7.23 5.11
N LEU A 55 3.99 -7.00 4.52
CA LEU A 55 2.72 -6.83 5.21
C LEU A 55 1.98 -8.17 5.22
N TRP A 56 1.88 -8.78 6.36
CA TRP A 56 1.26 -10.09 6.54
C TRP A 56 -0.04 -9.97 7.31
N GLY A 57 -1.09 -10.56 6.80
CA GLY A 57 -2.38 -10.62 7.52
C GLY A 57 -3.53 -11.06 6.62
N PRO A 58 -4.70 -11.32 7.23
CA PRO A 58 -5.90 -11.71 6.50
C PRO A 58 -6.29 -10.71 5.42
N PRO A 59 -7.12 -11.09 4.44
CA PRO A 59 -7.70 -10.15 3.49
C PRO A 59 -8.49 -9.04 4.19
N GLY A 60 -8.50 -7.84 3.61
CA GLY A 60 -9.28 -6.72 4.13
C GLY A 60 -8.68 -6.03 5.37
N THR A 61 -7.41 -6.24 5.66
CA THR A 61 -6.71 -5.59 6.78
C THR A 61 -6.05 -4.24 6.42
N GLY A 62 -6.13 -3.82 5.16
CA GLY A 62 -5.61 -2.53 4.70
C GLY A 62 -4.16 -2.54 4.22
N LYS A 63 -3.62 -3.68 3.78
CA LYS A 63 -2.24 -3.80 3.28
C LYS A 63 -1.96 -2.88 2.09
N THR A 64 -2.80 -2.93 1.07
CA THR A 64 -2.68 -2.06 -0.12
C THR A 64 -2.82 -0.59 0.24
N THR A 65 -3.81 -0.25 1.06
CA THR A 65 -4.06 1.12 1.52
C THR A 65 -2.87 1.67 2.29
N LEU A 66 -2.26 0.89 3.17
CA LEU A 66 -1.07 1.31 3.91
C LEU A 66 0.10 1.60 2.98
N ALA A 67 0.33 0.77 1.97
CA ALA A 67 1.37 1.01 0.96
C ALA A 67 1.13 2.32 0.19
N GLU A 68 -0.11 2.61 -0.18
CA GLU A 68 -0.48 3.87 -0.86
C GLU A 68 -0.25 5.09 0.02
N ILE A 69 -0.63 5.02 1.30
CA ILE A 69 -0.41 6.10 2.27
C ILE A 69 1.10 6.37 2.42
N ILE A 70 1.90 5.32 2.54
CA ILE A 70 3.35 5.44 2.63
C ILE A 70 3.91 6.13 1.38
N ALA A 71 3.53 5.68 0.20
CA ALA A 71 3.98 6.24 -1.07
C ALA A 71 3.62 7.73 -1.20
N HIS A 72 2.40 8.08 -0.86
CA HIS A 72 1.96 9.47 -0.88
C HIS A 72 2.77 10.34 0.09
N ARG A 73 3.03 9.84 1.30
CA ARG A 73 3.77 10.57 2.32
C ARG A 73 5.21 10.89 1.92
N ILE A 74 5.88 9.97 1.23
CA ILE A 74 7.27 10.16 0.76
C ILE A 74 7.35 10.66 -0.68
N ASN A 75 6.23 10.99 -1.30
CA ASN A 75 6.14 11.40 -2.70
C ASN A 75 6.81 10.41 -3.68
N ALA A 76 6.59 9.12 -3.45
CA ALA A 76 7.10 8.06 -4.30
C ALA A 76 6.11 7.64 -5.38
N GLU A 77 6.64 7.18 -6.50
CA GLU A 77 5.84 6.45 -7.49
C GLU A 77 5.50 5.06 -6.98
N VAL A 78 4.34 4.54 -7.36
CA VAL A 78 3.90 3.19 -7.00
C VAL A 78 3.82 2.32 -8.23
N GLU A 79 4.65 1.30 -8.26
CA GLU A 79 4.53 0.18 -9.19
C GLU A 79 3.82 -0.98 -8.50
N ARG A 80 2.83 -1.57 -9.18
CA ARG A 80 2.03 -2.66 -8.61
C ARG A 80 2.15 -3.91 -9.45
N ILE A 81 2.44 -5.02 -8.77
CA ILE A 81 2.48 -6.36 -9.36
C ILE A 81 1.60 -7.27 -8.52
N SER A 82 0.82 -8.12 -9.17
CA SER A 82 0.17 -9.25 -8.53
C SER A 82 0.92 -10.53 -8.87
N ALA A 83 1.42 -11.23 -7.87
CA ALA A 83 2.12 -12.49 -8.08
C ALA A 83 1.22 -13.60 -8.63
N VAL A 84 -0.10 -13.42 -8.60
CA VAL A 84 -1.07 -14.34 -9.21
C VAL A 84 -1.09 -14.23 -10.73
N THR A 85 -0.96 -13.01 -11.26
CA THR A 85 -1.16 -12.71 -12.69
C THR A 85 0.12 -12.28 -13.41
N SER A 86 1.18 -11.97 -12.67
CA SER A 86 2.42 -11.42 -13.21
C SER A 86 3.55 -12.44 -13.19
N GLY A 87 4.47 -12.31 -14.12
CA GLY A 87 5.67 -13.13 -14.24
C GLY A 87 6.95 -12.30 -14.32
N VAL A 88 8.02 -12.91 -14.83
CA VAL A 88 9.34 -12.27 -14.94
C VAL A 88 9.30 -11.01 -15.81
N LYS A 89 8.45 -10.98 -16.84
CA LYS A 89 8.32 -9.84 -17.74
C LYS A 89 7.85 -8.60 -16.97
N GLU A 90 6.77 -8.72 -16.24
CA GLU A 90 6.17 -7.62 -15.46
C GLU A 90 7.12 -7.15 -14.34
N ILE A 91 7.85 -8.07 -13.73
CA ILE A 91 8.90 -7.72 -12.74
C ILE A 91 9.96 -6.84 -13.40
N ARG A 92 10.50 -7.25 -14.55
CA ARG A 92 11.52 -6.50 -15.29
C ARG A 92 11.03 -5.11 -15.71
N GLU A 93 9.83 -5.03 -16.24
CA GLU A 93 9.22 -3.75 -16.68
C GLU A 93 9.07 -2.78 -15.50
N SER A 94 8.61 -3.26 -14.34
CA SER A 94 8.48 -2.44 -13.14
C SER A 94 9.84 -1.96 -12.62
N ILE A 95 10.85 -2.80 -12.65
CA ILE A 95 12.22 -2.43 -12.28
C ILE A 95 12.78 -1.37 -13.23
N GLU A 96 12.57 -1.50 -14.55
CA GLU A 96 13.02 -0.49 -15.51
C GLU A 96 12.34 0.86 -15.29
N ARG A 97 11.02 0.87 -15.00
CA ARG A 97 10.33 2.12 -14.63
C ARG A 97 10.89 2.73 -13.33
N ALA A 98 11.20 1.90 -12.34
CA ALA A 98 11.82 2.37 -11.10
C ALA A 98 13.20 2.99 -11.34
N LYS A 99 14.01 2.43 -12.23
CA LYS A 99 15.30 3.02 -12.62
C LYS A 99 15.12 4.38 -13.30
N GLN A 100 14.13 4.51 -14.18
CA GLN A 100 13.81 5.77 -14.84
C GLN A 100 13.34 6.81 -13.81
N ASN A 101 12.49 6.44 -12.86
CA ASN A 101 12.05 7.33 -11.78
C ASN A 101 13.25 7.82 -10.95
N ARG A 102 14.19 6.94 -10.65
CA ARG A 102 15.40 7.29 -9.91
C ARG A 102 16.28 8.30 -10.65
N LEU A 103 16.37 8.20 -11.98
CA LEU A 103 17.06 9.21 -12.79
C LEU A 103 16.38 10.57 -12.75
N ALA A 104 15.08 10.61 -12.49
CA ALA A 104 14.30 11.82 -12.27
C ALA A 104 14.22 12.25 -10.78
N ASP A 105 15.09 11.71 -9.94
CA ASP A 105 15.16 11.96 -8.48
C ASP A 105 13.84 11.61 -7.74
N ARG A 106 13.16 10.54 -8.20
CA ARG A 106 11.93 10.04 -7.59
C ARG A 106 12.11 8.61 -7.09
N GLN A 107 11.68 8.37 -5.85
CA GLN A 107 11.64 7.03 -5.28
C GLN A 107 10.49 6.21 -5.87
N THR A 108 10.66 4.91 -5.92
CA THR A 108 9.61 3.97 -6.34
C THR A 108 9.34 2.95 -5.24
N ILE A 109 8.08 2.84 -4.84
CA ILE A 109 7.59 1.70 -4.07
C ILE A 109 7.12 0.64 -5.07
N LEU A 110 7.69 -0.55 -4.99
CA LEU A 110 7.19 -1.72 -5.69
C LEU A 110 6.31 -2.53 -4.74
N PHE A 111 5.01 -2.43 -4.94
CA PHE A 111 4.02 -3.19 -4.19
C PHE A 111 3.72 -4.51 -4.91
N VAL A 112 3.98 -5.62 -4.22
CA VAL A 112 3.75 -6.98 -4.74
C VAL A 112 2.66 -7.65 -3.92
N ASP A 113 1.48 -7.77 -4.54
CA ASP A 113 0.35 -8.47 -3.90
C ASP A 113 0.51 -9.99 -4.04
N GLU A 114 0.10 -10.72 -3.01
CA GLU A 114 0.20 -12.19 -2.93
C GLU A 114 1.63 -12.69 -3.19
N VAL A 115 2.63 -12.02 -2.61
CA VAL A 115 4.07 -12.26 -2.88
C VAL A 115 4.51 -13.71 -2.66
N HIS A 116 3.81 -14.46 -1.81
CA HIS A 116 4.05 -15.89 -1.57
C HIS A 116 3.80 -16.78 -2.80
N ARG A 117 3.07 -16.27 -3.81
CA ARG A 117 2.84 -16.98 -5.08
C ARG A 117 4.03 -16.98 -6.01
N PHE A 118 4.97 -16.07 -5.81
CA PHE A 118 6.22 -16.09 -6.57
C PHE A 118 7.11 -17.25 -6.11
N ASN A 119 7.75 -17.92 -7.06
CA ASN A 119 8.76 -18.92 -6.77
C ASN A 119 10.05 -18.27 -6.26
N LYS A 120 11.00 -19.09 -5.81
CA LYS A 120 12.25 -18.61 -5.25
C LYS A 120 13.05 -17.72 -6.22
N SER A 121 13.13 -18.10 -7.48
CA SER A 121 13.84 -17.34 -8.51
C SER A 121 13.21 -15.97 -8.76
N GLN A 122 11.89 -15.88 -8.78
CA GLN A 122 11.16 -14.61 -8.88
C GLN A 122 11.35 -13.73 -7.66
N GLN A 123 11.33 -14.30 -6.46
CA GLN A 123 11.64 -13.58 -5.22
C GLN A 123 13.07 -13.03 -5.24
N ASP A 124 14.05 -13.81 -5.69
CA ASP A 124 15.44 -13.40 -5.80
C ASP A 124 15.65 -12.25 -6.80
N ALA A 125 14.78 -12.12 -7.81
CA ALA A 125 14.87 -11.06 -8.81
C ALA A 125 14.75 -9.64 -8.23
N PHE A 126 14.13 -9.47 -7.08
CA PHE A 126 14.00 -8.18 -6.39
C PHE A 126 15.24 -7.78 -5.59
N LEU A 127 16.05 -8.74 -5.16
CA LEU A 127 17.12 -8.53 -4.17
C LEU A 127 18.14 -7.47 -4.58
N PRO A 128 18.73 -7.48 -5.79
CA PRO A 128 19.69 -6.47 -6.19
C PRO A 128 19.12 -5.05 -6.15
N HIS A 129 17.86 -4.91 -6.46
CA HIS A 129 17.16 -3.63 -6.58
C HIS A 129 16.67 -3.08 -5.24
N ILE A 130 16.46 -3.96 -4.25
CA ILE A 130 16.27 -3.58 -2.85
C ILE A 130 17.59 -3.08 -2.27
N GLU A 131 18.68 -3.82 -2.52
CA GLU A 131 20.02 -3.51 -1.98
C GLU A 131 20.58 -2.19 -2.51
N ASP A 132 20.39 -1.90 -3.79
CA ASP A 132 20.90 -0.67 -4.40
C ASP A 132 19.98 0.55 -4.26
N GLY A 133 18.81 0.36 -3.64
CA GLY A 133 17.84 1.43 -3.42
C GLY A 133 17.01 1.81 -4.66
N THR A 134 17.05 1.03 -5.74
CA THR A 134 16.19 1.26 -6.92
C THR A 134 14.72 1.18 -6.56
N ILE A 135 14.35 0.26 -5.67
CA ILE A 135 12.99 0.11 -5.15
C ILE A 135 12.95 0.08 -3.63
N ILE A 136 11.85 0.56 -3.07
CA ILE A 136 11.38 0.20 -1.74
C ILE A 136 10.37 -0.91 -1.95
N PHE A 137 10.69 -2.11 -1.48
CA PHE A 137 9.84 -3.28 -1.67
C PHE A 137 8.78 -3.37 -0.58
N ILE A 138 7.51 -3.48 -0.96
CA ILE A 138 6.41 -3.77 -0.04
C ILE A 138 5.67 -5.00 -0.56
N GLY A 139 5.93 -6.15 0.04
CA GLY A 139 5.20 -7.38 -0.25
C GLY A 139 3.96 -7.51 0.64
N ALA A 140 2.84 -7.94 0.06
CA ALA A 140 1.64 -8.27 0.79
C ALA A 140 1.37 -9.77 0.69
N THR A 141 0.99 -10.39 1.80
CA THR A 141 0.70 -11.82 1.85
C THR A 141 -0.34 -12.14 2.92
N THR A 142 -1.16 -13.15 2.64
CA THR A 142 -2.06 -13.78 3.62
C THR A 142 -1.42 -14.97 4.32
N GLU A 143 -0.28 -15.47 3.81
CA GLU A 143 0.42 -16.63 4.31
C GLU A 143 1.60 -16.23 5.20
N ASN A 144 2.01 -17.14 6.10
CA ASN A 144 3.14 -16.88 6.99
C ASN A 144 4.44 -16.72 6.20
N PRO A 145 5.07 -15.52 6.19
CA PRO A 145 6.28 -15.27 5.42
C PRO A 145 7.45 -16.19 5.76
N SER A 146 7.53 -16.67 6.98
CA SER A 146 8.61 -17.58 7.43
C SER A 146 8.63 -18.89 6.68
N PHE A 147 7.50 -19.33 6.13
CA PHE A 147 7.38 -20.58 5.38
C PHE A 147 7.40 -20.37 3.87
N GLU A 148 6.93 -19.21 3.40
CA GLU A 148 6.65 -18.98 1.99
C GLU A 148 7.69 -18.10 1.29
N LEU A 149 8.41 -17.29 2.03
CA LEU A 149 9.42 -16.39 1.48
C LEU A 149 10.84 -16.88 1.79
N ASN A 150 11.75 -16.62 0.85
CA ASN A 150 13.15 -17.01 1.06
C ASN A 150 13.84 -16.10 2.10
N ASN A 151 14.86 -16.65 2.75
CA ASN A 151 15.59 -15.96 3.80
C ASN A 151 16.29 -14.69 3.30
N ALA A 152 16.74 -14.68 2.05
CA ALA A 152 17.40 -13.53 1.45
C ALA A 152 16.46 -12.31 1.37
N LEU A 153 15.19 -12.54 0.99
CA LEU A 153 14.18 -11.48 0.99
C LEU A 153 13.81 -11.05 2.41
N LEU A 154 13.57 -12.00 3.31
CA LEU A 154 13.24 -11.73 4.72
C LEU A 154 14.34 -10.97 5.46
N SER A 155 15.61 -11.17 5.12
CA SER A 155 16.72 -10.43 5.72
C SER A 155 16.81 -8.96 5.29
N ARG A 156 16.13 -8.59 4.19
CA ARG A 156 16.14 -7.25 3.60
C ARG A 156 14.84 -6.47 3.81
N ALA A 157 13.83 -7.10 4.39
CA ALA A 157 12.52 -6.52 4.60
C ALA A 157 12.01 -6.82 6.02
N ARG A 158 11.40 -5.85 6.68
CA ARG A 158 10.75 -6.09 7.97
C ARG A 158 9.37 -6.67 7.78
N VAL A 159 9.02 -7.66 8.58
CA VAL A 159 7.69 -8.26 8.58
C VAL A 159 6.81 -7.55 9.60
N TYR A 160 5.65 -7.10 9.15
CA TYR A 160 4.60 -6.50 9.98
C TYR A 160 3.33 -7.32 9.90
N LEU A 161 2.83 -7.75 11.06
CA LEU A 161 1.57 -8.47 11.15
C LEU A 161 0.40 -7.48 11.26
N LEU A 162 -0.49 -7.52 10.26
CA LEU A 162 -1.75 -6.80 10.28
C LEU A 162 -2.85 -7.70 10.83
N LYS A 163 -3.71 -7.14 11.67
CA LYS A 163 -4.81 -7.85 12.31
C LYS A 163 -6.14 -7.45 11.67
N SER A 164 -7.09 -8.36 11.70
CA SER A 164 -8.47 -8.03 11.33
C SER A 164 -8.99 -6.85 12.15
N LEU A 165 -9.81 -6.01 11.54
CA LEU A 165 -10.45 -4.90 12.24
C LEU A 165 -11.41 -5.43 13.29
N THR A 166 -11.45 -4.76 14.45
CA THR A 166 -12.45 -5.02 15.48
C THR A 166 -13.82 -4.48 15.06
N VAL A 167 -14.87 -4.93 15.72
CA VAL A 167 -16.23 -4.41 15.47
C VAL A 167 -16.28 -2.88 15.67
N ALA A 168 -15.66 -2.37 16.73
CA ALA A 168 -15.60 -0.93 16.99
C ALA A 168 -14.88 -0.15 15.88
N GLU A 169 -13.79 -0.68 15.34
CA GLU A 169 -13.06 -0.08 14.22
C GLU A 169 -13.89 -0.09 12.94
N ILE A 170 -14.63 -1.17 12.66
CA ILE A 170 -15.55 -1.26 11.53
C ILE A 170 -16.68 -0.23 11.68
N GLU A 171 -17.26 -0.10 12.87
CA GLU A 171 -18.28 0.92 13.15
C GLU A 171 -17.76 2.33 12.88
N GLN A 172 -16.53 2.65 13.27
CA GLN A 172 -15.91 3.94 12.97
C GLN A 172 -15.78 4.18 11.46
N VAL A 173 -15.35 3.18 10.70
CA VAL A 173 -15.27 3.26 9.23
C VAL A 173 -16.64 3.52 8.61
N LEU A 174 -17.68 2.83 9.08
CA LEU A 174 -19.04 3.02 8.59
C LEU A 174 -19.61 4.40 8.95
N GLN A 175 -19.40 4.86 10.18
CA GLN A 175 -19.81 6.19 10.59
C GLN A 175 -19.13 7.28 9.77
N GLN A 176 -17.83 7.14 9.50
CA GLN A 176 -17.11 8.07 8.64
C GLN A 176 -17.71 8.07 7.22
N ALA A 177 -18.03 6.91 6.67
CA ALA A 177 -18.64 6.80 5.34
C ALA A 177 -20.03 7.45 5.27
N ILE A 178 -20.80 7.39 6.34
CA ILE A 178 -22.14 7.98 6.42
C ILE A 178 -22.06 9.51 6.57
N SER A 179 -21.10 10.01 7.35
CA SER A 179 -21.04 11.43 7.74
C SER A 179 -20.16 12.29 6.83
N ASP A 180 -19.25 11.69 6.05
CA ASP A 180 -18.34 12.46 5.17
C ASP A 180 -19.12 13.07 3.99
N PRO A 181 -19.17 14.43 3.87
CA PRO A 181 -19.95 15.09 2.81
C PRO A 181 -19.25 15.08 1.45
N GLU A 182 -17.96 14.88 1.40
CA GLU A 182 -17.18 14.93 0.16
C GLU A 182 -17.01 13.56 -0.49
N ARG A 183 -16.66 12.56 0.31
CA ARG A 183 -16.31 11.22 -0.16
C ARG A 183 -17.38 10.17 0.17
N GLY A 184 -18.17 10.43 1.20
CA GLY A 184 -19.18 9.53 1.75
C GLY A 184 -20.59 9.80 1.29
N LEU A 185 -21.53 9.56 2.20
CA LEU A 185 -22.97 9.71 2.02
C LEU A 185 -23.53 10.92 2.78
N GLY A 186 -22.70 11.68 3.48
CA GLY A 186 -23.09 12.88 4.21
C GLY A 186 -23.67 13.94 3.26
N LYS A 187 -24.74 14.61 3.70
CA LYS A 187 -25.36 15.73 2.98
C LYS A 187 -25.23 17.01 3.79
#